data_ac6271820852e8e82b9cdae5f716c217
#
_entry.id   ac6271820852e8e82b9cdae5f716c217
#
_cell.length_a   1.000
_cell.length_b   1.000
_cell.length_c   1.000
_cell.angle_alpha   90.00
_cell.angle_beta   90.00
_cell.angle_gamma   90.00
#
_symmetry.space_group_name_H-M   'P 1'
#
loop_
_entity.id
_entity.type
_entity.pdbx_description
1 polymer ?
#
loop_
_entity_poly.entity_id
_entity_poly.type
_entity_poly.pdbx_seq_one_letter_code
_entity_poly.pdbx_strand_id
1 'polypeptide(L)'
;LRLSRGLGDVYKRQVTINPGTKGGGGLTKIGNNCLFMVSSHIAHDCLVEDNVILANNVPLGGHAHIEENVIIGGNSAVQQFTRVGKSSMIGGMCGVVRDIIPYAMVHGNRSILQGLNLIGLRRKNIPNKEILVLTEAYKEIFKDANLTTNLKNLKEDFRKNDLVNDVVKFLEKDKKRPICTPFSK
;
A
#
# COMPACT_ATOMS: atom_id res chain seq x y z
N LEU A 1 -8.84 -24.44 2.01
CA LEU A 1 -8.18 -23.42 2.84
C LEU A 1 -6.67 -23.50 2.60
N ARG A 2 -6.10 -22.48 1.99
CA ARG A 2 -4.68 -22.49 1.60
C ARG A 2 -3.93 -21.30 2.17
N LEU A 3 -2.65 -21.56 2.48
CA LEU A 3 -1.63 -20.55 2.76
C LEU A 3 -0.48 -20.80 1.77
N SER A 4 -0.17 -19.80 0.96
CA SER A 4 0.98 -19.82 0.07
C SER A 4 1.99 -18.77 0.54
N ARG A 5 3.25 -19.17 0.68
CA ARG A 5 4.38 -18.34 1.12
C ARG A 5 5.48 -18.36 0.09
N GLY A 6 6.15 -17.23 -0.08
CA GLY A 6 7.27 -17.07 -1.00
C GLY A 6 8.60 -17.57 -0.47
N LEU A 7 9.63 -17.43 -1.29
CA LEU A 7 11.01 -17.74 -0.95
C LEU A 7 11.72 -16.51 -0.37
N GLY A 8 12.72 -16.71 0.47
CA GLY A 8 13.52 -15.65 1.07
C GLY A 8 12.82 -14.86 2.19
N ASP A 9 11.66 -15.30 2.64
CA ASP A 9 10.92 -14.64 3.70
C ASP A 9 11.59 -14.80 5.06
N VAL A 10 11.54 -13.75 5.88
CA VAL A 10 12.02 -13.76 7.27
C VAL A 10 10.87 -13.53 8.23
N TYR A 11 10.55 -14.55 9.01
CA TYR A 11 9.54 -14.51 10.07
C TYR A 11 10.22 -14.42 11.43
N LYS A 12 9.93 -13.37 12.18
CA LYS A 12 10.43 -13.25 13.55
C LYS A 12 9.49 -13.95 14.54
N ARG A 13 9.85 -13.91 15.85
CA ARG A 13 9.05 -14.56 16.91
C ARG A 13 7.59 -14.03 16.93
N GLN A 14 6.66 -14.92 17.25
CA GLN A 14 5.24 -14.63 17.42
C GLN A 14 4.55 -14.04 16.16
N VAL A 15 5.12 -14.22 14.99
CA VAL A 15 4.41 -13.93 13.73
C VAL A 15 3.31 -14.96 13.53
N THR A 16 2.11 -14.50 13.24
CA THR A 16 0.97 -15.38 12.96
C THR A 16 0.38 -15.10 11.57
N ILE A 17 -0.01 -16.15 10.87
CA ILE A 17 -0.57 -16.07 9.51
C ILE A 17 -1.74 -17.04 9.42
N ASN A 18 -2.93 -16.53 9.14
CA ASN A 18 -4.12 -17.34 8.96
C ASN A 18 -4.27 -17.81 7.49
N PRO A 19 -4.71 -19.05 7.26
CA PRO A 19 -5.06 -19.50 5.91
C PRO A 19 -6.28 -18.78 5.39
N GLY A 20 -6.57 -18.91 4.10
CA GLY A 20 -7.81 -18.43 3.51
C GLY A 20 -9.05 -19.11 4.09
N THR A 21 -10.21 -18.49 3.91
CA THR A 21 -11.50 -18.99 4.39
C THR A 21 -12.41 -19.44 3.24
N LYS A 22 -13.37 -20.34 3.50
CA LYS A 22 -14.31 -20.82 2.46
C LYS A 22 -15.11 -19.69 1.81
N GLY A 23 -15.48 -18.67 2.58
CA GLY A 23 -16.24 -17.50 2.10
C GLY A 23 -15.36 -16.38 1.51
N GLY A 24 -14.04 -16.42 1.69
CA GLY A 24 -13.13 -15.34 1.35
C GLY A 24 -12.30 -15.54 0.09
N GLY A 25 -12.43 -16.68 -0.57
CA GLY A 25 -11.60 -17.04 -1.72
C GLY A 25 -10.65 -18.21 -1.45
N GLY A 26 -10.49 -18.61 -0.20
CA GLY A 26 -9.80 -19.84 0.21
C GLY A 26 -8.28 -19.77 0.21
N LEU A 27 -7.68 -18.59 -0.01
CA LEU A 27 -6.23 -18.44 -0.12
C LEU A 27 -5.71 -17.18 0.56
N THR A 28 -4.80 -17.33 1.51
CA THR A 28 -3.87 -16.28 1.94
C THR A 28 -2.56 -16.47 1.17
N LYS A 29 -2.12 -15.44 0.46
CA LYS A 29 -0.91 -15.50 -0.37
C LYS A 29 0.13 -14.49 0.10
N ILE A 30 1.36 -14.95 0.24
CA ILE A 30 2.54 -14.13 0.57
C ILE A 30 3.54 -14.30 -0.57
N GLY A 31 4.05 -13.17 -1.06
CA GLY A 31 5.10 -13.08 -2.07
C GLY A 31 6.48 -13.45 -1.53
N ASN A 32 7.52 -13.07 -2.25
CA ASN A 32 8.90 -13.42 -1.93
C ASN A 32 9.63 -12.30 -1.17
N ASN A 33 10.69 -12.66 -0.43
CA ASN A 33 11.60 -11.73 0.25
C ASN A 33 10.91 -10.77 1.23
N CYS A 34 9.83 -11.21 1.86
CA CYS A 34 9.12 -10.42 2.87
C CYS A 34 9.81 -10.51 4.24
N LEU A 35 9.71 -9.43 5.01
CA LEU A 35 10.18 -9.37 6.39
C LEU A 35 9.01 -9.09 7.32
N PHE A 36 8.66 -10.06 8.17
CA PHE A 36 7.65 -9.92 9.20
C PHE A 36 8.31 -9.90 10.57
N MET A 37 8.28 -8.73 11.20
CA MET A 37 8.91 -8.53 12.50
C MET A 37 8.02 -9.07 13.63
N VAL A 38 8.55 -9.03 14.84
CA VAL A 38 7.94 -9.64 16.04
C VAL A 38 6.47 -9.24 16.19
N SER A 39 5.62 -10.24 16.46
CA SER A 39 4.19 -10.08 16.73
C SER A 39 3.37 -9.43 15.60
N SER A 40 3.88 -9.41 14.36
CA SER A 40 3.03 -9.05 13.23
C SER A 40 2.03 -10.16 12.92
N HIS A 41 0.87 -9.80 12.39
CA HIS A 41 -0.22 -10.73 12.08
C HIS A 41 -0.75 -10.52 10.67
N ILE A 42 -0.93 -11.61 9.93
CA ILE A 42 -1.60 -11.61 8.62
C ILE A 42 -2.89 -12.43 8.76
N ALA A 43 -4.02 -11.75 8.68
CA ALA A 43 -5.32 -12.40 8.74
C ALA A 43 -5.64 -13.19 7.45
N HIS A 44 -6.78 -13.86 7.46
CA HIS A 44 -7.26 -14.71 6.39
C HIS A 44 -7.46 -13.96 5.05
N ASP A 45 -7.26 -14.65 3.96
CA ASP A 45 -7.53 -14.18 2.59
C ASP A 45 -6.77 -12.89 2.19
N CYS A 46 -5.67 -12.58 2.89
CA CYS A 46 -4.78 -11.49 2.53
C CYS A 46 -3.94 -11.84 1.30
N LEU A 47 -3.65 -10.82 0.49
CA LEU A 47 -2.65 -10.87 -0.57
C LEU A 47 -1.50 -9.93 -0.18
N VAL A 48 -0.32 -10.49 0.05
CA VAL A 48 0.91 -9.74 0.33
C VAL A 48 1.87 -10.05 -0.81
N GLU A 49 2.30 -9.01 -1.54
CA GLU A 49 3.22 -9.15 -2.67
C GLU A 49 4.69 -9.16 -2.20
N ASP A 50 5.61 -9.07 -3.15
CA ASP A 50 7.04 -9.24 -2.89
C ASP A 50 7.67 -8.07 -2.11
N ASN A 51 8.72 -8.36 -1.35
CA ASN A 51 9.55 -7.38 -0.63
C ASN A 51 8.79 -6.52 0.38
N VAL A 52 7.70 -7.00 0.94
CA VAL A 52 6.91 -6.28 1.95
C VAL A 52 7.58 -6.40 3.32
N ILE A 53 7.60 -5.28 4.04
CA ILE A 53 8.10 -5.22 5.42
C ILE A 53 6.94 -4.83 6.34
N LEU A 54 6.60 -5.72 7.27
CA LEU A 54 5.73 -5.44 8.40
C LEU A 54 6.61 -5.31 9.66
N ALA A 55 6.67 -4.10 10.22
CA ALA A 55 7.41 -3.88 11.45
C ALA A 55 6.69 -4.51 12.65
N ASN A 56 7.25 -4.37 13.86
CA ASN A 56 6.71 -5.01 15.07
C ASN A 56 5.25 -4.63 15.32
N ASN A 57 4.45 -5.63 15.74
CA ASN A 57 3.05 -5.46 16.13
C ASN A 57 2.15 -4.89 15.02
N VAL A 58 2.39 -5.22 13.76
CA VAL A 58 1.55 -4.80 12.63
C VAL A 58 0.55 -5.91 12.30
N PRO A 59 -0.76 -5.77 12.61
CA PRO A 59 -1.80 -6.65 12.11
C PRO A 59 -2.34 -6.18 10.76
N LEU A 60 -2.52 -7.12 9.84
CA LEU A 60 -3.30 -6.97 8.62
C LEU A 60 -4.68 -7.60 8.83
N GLY A 61 -5.73 -6.83 8.64
CA GLY A 61 -7.11 -7.34 8.63
C GLY A 61 -7.40 -8.21 7.41
N GLY A 62 -8.40 -9.08 7.50
CA GLY A 62 -8.74 -10.01 6.42
C GLY A 62 -8.97 -9.33 5.07
N HIS A 63 -8.59 -10.02 3.99
CA HIS A 63 -8.68 -9.53 2.60
C HIS A 63 -7.87 -8.25 2.32
N ALA A 64 -6.92 -7.88 3.16
CA ALA A 64 -6.01 -6.79 2.85
C ALA A 64 -5.12 -7.17 1.67
N HIS A 65 -4.90 -6.22 0.75
CA HIS A 65 -3.97 -6.37 -0.35
C HIS A 65 -2.82 -5.39 -0.18
N ILE A 66 -1.64 -5.92 0.07
CA ILE A 66 -0.40 -5.16 0.25
C ILE A 66 0.46 -5.42 -0.99
N GLU A 67 0.60 -4.40 -1.82
CA GLU A 67 1.40 -4.49 -3.04
C GLU A 67 2.91 -4.50 -2.73
N GLU A 68 3.72 -4.75 -3.75
CA GLU A 68 5.15 -4.94 -3.62
C GLU A 68 5.89 -3.76 -2.98
N ASN A 69 6.96 -4.06 -2.25
CA ASN A 69 7.87 -3.08 -1.66
C ASN A 69 7.22 -2.10 -0.65
N VAL A 70 6.08 -2.44 -0.10
CA VAL A 70 5.43 -1.66 0.95
C VAL A 70 6.15 -1.85 2.28
N ILE A 71 6.28 -0.78 3.03
CA ILE A 71 6.81 -0.80 4.41
C ILE A 71 5.74 -0.25 5.34
N ILE A 72 5.38 -1.03 6.36
CA ILE A 72 4.42 -0.63 7.40
C ILE A 72 5.14 -0.51 8.73
N GLY A 73 5.16 0.70 9.27
CA GLY A 73 5.81 1.04 10.53
C GLY A 73 5.16 0.39 11.74
N GLY A 74 5.94 0.19 12.80
CA GLY A 74 5.53 -0.53 14.00
C GLY A 74 4.28 0.03 14.67
N ASN A 75 3.52 -0.88 15.32
CA ASN A 75 2.25 -0.58 15.98
C ASN A 75 1.18 0.06 15.09
N SER A 76 1.33 -0.06 13.77
CA SER A 76 0.29 0.33 12.80
C SER A 76 -0.62 -0.85 12.52
N ALA A 77 -1.87 -0.57 12.15
CA ALA A 77 -2.85 -1.61 11.82
C ALA A 77 -3.51 -1.33 10.47
N VAL A 78 -3.74 -2.36 9.67
CA VAL A 78 -4.42 -2.25 8.37
C VAL A 78 -5.82 -2.85 8.49
N GLN A 79 -6.83 -2.06 8.17
CA GLN A 79 -8.22 -2.49 8.22
C GLN A 79 -8.50 -3.52 7.11
N GLN A 80 -9.44 -4.43 7.36
CA GLN A 80 -9.89 -5.42 6.38
C GLN A 80 -10.31 -4.77 5.04
N PHE A 81 -10.06 -5.48 3.93
CA PHE A 81 -10.37 -5.05 2.56
C PHE A 81 -9.62 -3.80 2.08
N THR A 82 -8.61 -3.35 2.80
CA THR A 82 -7.79 -2.20 2.41
C THR A 82 -6.72 -2.62 1.41
N ARG A 83 -6.49 -1.79 0.41
CA ARG A 83 -5.38 -1.92 -0.53
C ARG A 83 -4.29 -0.91 -0.18
N VAL A 84 -3.05 -1.38 -0.14
CA VAL A 84 -1.87 -0.52 0.05
C VAL A 84 -0.99 -0.64 -1.18
N GLY A 85 -0.94 0.43 -1.96
CA GLY A 85 -0.23 0.48 -3.24
C GLY A 85 1.29 0.40 -3.09
N LYS A 86 1.93 -0.11 -4.12
CA LYS A 86 3.35 -0.45 -4.16
C LYS A 86 4.28 0.69 -3.74
N SER A 87 5.37 0.32 -3.10
CA SER A 87 6.42 1.24 -2.63
C SER A 87 5.93 2.35 -1.69
N SER A 88 4.74 2.18 -1.09
CA SER A 88 4.25 3.10 -0.06
C SER A 88 4.98 2.89 1.26
N MET A 89 5.07 3.97 2.03
CA MET A 89 5.59 3.98 3.39
C MET A 89 4.50 4.42 4.35
N ILE A 90 4.12 3.54 5.26
CA ILE A 90 3.20 3.83 6.35
C ILE A 90 4.02 4.07 7.61
N GLY A 91 3.88 5.26 8.20
CA GLY A 91 4.54 5.59 9.46
C GLY A 91 4.05 4.72 10.61
N GLY A 92 4.83 4.66 11.68
CA GLY A 92 4.42 3.95 12.89
C GLY A 92 3.16 4.55 13.54
N MET A 93 2.46 3.75 14.37
CA MET A 93 1.24 4.15 15.10
C MET A 93 0.10 4.63 14.18
N CYS A 94 0.03 4.10 12.96
CA CYS A 94 -0.93 4.51 11.94
C CYS A 94 -2.06 3.49 11.79
N GLY A 95 -3.31 3.93 11.87
CA GLY A 95 -4.48 3.13 11.52
C GLY A 95 -4.84 3.31 10.05
N VAL A 96 -4.53 2.32 9.21
CA VAL A 96 -4.82 2.36 7.77
C VAL A 96 -6.25 1.91 7.55
N VAL A 97 -7.17 2.86 7.41
CA VAL A 97 -8.61 2.64 7.25
C VAL A 97 -9.14 2.94 5.84
N ARG A 98 -8.26 3.36 4.95
CA ARG A 98 -8.53 3.73 3.56
C ARG A 98 -7.48 3.15 2.64
N ASP A 99 -7.82 3.01 1.35
CA ASP A 99 -6.88 2.57 0.33
C ASP A 99 -5.75 3.60 0.15
N ILE A 100 -4.53 3.14 0.13
CA ILE A 100 -3.32 3.96 0.00
C ILE A 100 -2.80 3.83 -1.44
N ILE A 101 -2.62 4.95 -2.13
CA ILE A 101 -2.09 4.96 -3.50
C ILE A 101 -0.64 4.47 -3.54
N PRO A 102 -0.15 3.99 -4.70
CA PRO A 102 1.27 3.68 -4.90
C PRO A 102 2.17 4.88 -4.58
N TYR A 103 3.36 4.58 -4.07
CA TYR A 103 4.40 5.56 -3.74
C TYR A 103 4.05 6.57 -2.64
N ALA A 104 3.00 6.33 -1.88
CA ALA A 104 2.54 7.24 -0.84
C ALA A 104 3.44 7.26 0.39
N MET A 105 3.45 8.40 1.07
CA MET A 105 3.88 8.56 2.45
C MET A 105 2.65 8.86 3.30
N VAL A 106 2.38 8.02 4.31
CA VAL A 106 1.17 8.12 5.15
C VAL A 106 1.54 8.11 6.61
N HIS A 107 0.91 8.99 7.37
CA HIS A 107 1.06 9.10 8.82
C HIS A 107 -0.29 9.36 9.51
N GLY A 108 -0.28 9.28 10.84
CA GLY A 108 -1.40 9.64 11.70
C GLY A 108 -2.32 8.48 12.05
N ASN A 109 -3.05 8.66 13.12
CA ASN A 109 -3.89 7.62 13.73
C ASN A 109 -5.04 7.10 12.85
N ARG A 110 -5.43 7.83 11.79
CA ARG A 110 -6.47 7.43 10.81
C ARG A 110 -6.01 7.56 9.36
N SER A 111 -4.73 7.36 9.09
CA SER A 111 -4.09 7.45 7.78
C SER A 111 -4.38 8.77 7.04
N ILE A 112 -3.43 9.68 7.06
CA ILE A 112 -3.45 10.92 6.30
C ILE A 112 -2.33 10.85 5.25
N LEU A 113 -2.67 11.10 4.00
CA LEU A 113 -1.70 11.14 2.91
C LEU A 113 -0.85 12.41 3.02
N GLN A 114 0.44 12.24 3.38
CA GLN A 114 1.39 13.34 3.55
C GLN A 114 2.07 13.74 2.25
N GLY A 115 1.93 12.94 1.22
CA GLY A 115 2.56 13.10 -0.08
C GLY A 115 3.14 11.81 -0.62
N LEU A 116 4.26 11.92 -1.33
CA LEU A 116 4.96 10.80 -1.95
C LEU A 116 6.17 10.34 -1.13
N ASN A 117 6.46 9.05 -1.16
CA ASN A 117 7.65 8.43 -0.57
C ASN A 117 8.90 8.71 -1.42
N LEU A 118 9.29 9.98 -1.52
CA LEU A 118 10.41 10.42 -2.35
C LEU A 118 11.74 9.76 -1.96
N ILE A 119 11.93 9.49 -0.65
CA ILE A 119 13.12 8.80 -0.14
C ILE A 119 13.17 7.37 -0.66
N GLY A 120 12.04 6.65 -0.59
CA GLY A 120 11.94 5.28 -1.11
C GLY A 120 12.20 5.21 -2.62
N LEU A 121 11.64 6.14 -3.39
CA LEU A 121 11.86 6.22 -4.84
C LEU A 121 13.34 6.45 -5.18
N ARG A 122 14.02 7.39 -4.49
CA ARG A 122 15.45 7.66 -4.70
C ARG A 122 16.33 6.48 -4.32
N ARG A 123 16.02 5.78 -3.22
CA ARG A 123 16.75 4.55 -2.81
C ARG A 123 16.65 3.42 -3.83
N LYS A 124 15.59 3.41 -4.63
CA LYS A 124 15.40 2.48 -5.76
C LYS A 124 16.06 2.96 -7.05
N ASN A 125 16.84 4.04 -7.00
CA ASN A 125 17.52 4.63 -8.15
C ASN A 125 16.54 5.06 -9.28
N ILE A 126 15.30 5.41 -8.94
CA ILE A 126 14.38 5.99 -9.91
C ILE A 126 14.92 7.35 -10.36
N PRO A 127 14.98 7.62 -11.68
CA PRO A 127 15.48 8.88 -12.20
C PRO A 127 14.71 10.09 -11.66
N ASN A 128 15.42 11.14 -11.26
CA ASN A 128 14.78 12.36 -10.74
C ASN A 128 13.73 12.95 -11.69
N LYS A 129 13.95 12.85 -13.01
CA LYS A 129 13.00 13.31 -14.02
C LYS A 129 11.63 12.62 -13.86
N GLU A 130 11.62 11.31 -13.65
CA GLU A 130 10.38 10.54 -13.46
C GLU A 130 9.69 10.88 -12.14
N ILE A 131 10.48 11.06 -11.07
CA ILE A 131 9.97 11.48 -9.77
C ILE A 131 9.32 12.87 -9.83
N LEU A 132 9.90 13.80 -10.61
CA LEU A 132 9.32 15.14 -10.82
C LEU A 132 7.97 15.04 -11.55
N VAL A 133 7.89 14.27 -12.63
CA VAL A 133 6.63 14.04 -13.36
C VAL A 133 5.56 13.45 -12.45
N LEU A 134 5.90 12.43 -11.63
CA LEU A 134 4.99 11.86 -10.64
C LEU A 134 4.54 12.91 -9.62
N THR A 135 5.45 13.77 -9.17
CA THR A 135 5.13 14.82 -8.17
C THR A 135 4.18 15.87 -8.73
N GLU A 136 4.35 16.26 -10.00
CA GLU A 136 3.45 17.18 -10.69
C GLU A 136 2.07 16.54 -10.91
N ALA A 137 2.03 15.32 -11.39
CA ALA A 137 0.79 14.56 -11.56
C ALA A 137 0.05 14.39 -10.22
N TYR A 138 0.77 14.09 -9.13
CA TYR A 138 0.18 14.01 -7.79
C TYR A 138 -0.51 15.33 -7.38
N LYS A 139 0.12 16.47 -7.63
CA LYS A 139 -0.48 17.79 -7.33
C LYS A 139 -1.78 18.02 -8.13
N GLU A 140 -1.80 17.62 -9.40
CA GLU A 140 -3.00 17.73 -10.24
C GLU A 140 -4.12 16.79 -9.77
N ILE A 141 -3.79 15.55 -9.42
CA ILE A 141 -4.75 14.55 -8.94
C ILE A 141 -5.38 14.98 -7.62
N PHE A 142 -4.58 15.52 -6.70
CA PHE A 142 -5.00 15.89 -5.35
C PHE A 142 -5.11 17.40 -5.11
N LYS A 143 -5.35 18.20 -6.16
CA LYS A 143 -5.51 19.65 -6.03
C LYS A 143 -6.75 20.05 -5.20
N ASP A 144 -7.78 19.21 -5.22
CA ASP A 144 -9.02 19.36 -4.45
C ASP A 144 -9.64 17.99 -4.12
N ALA A 145 -10.82 17.98 -3.51
CA ALA A 145 -11.52 16.75 -3.11
C ALA A 145 -12.14 15.95 -4.29
N ASN A 146 -12.17 16.49 -5.51
CA ASN A 146 -12.83 15.90 -6.68
C ASN A 146 -11.91 14.95 -7.47
N LEU A 147 -11.40 13.90 -6.83
CA LEU A 147 -10.46 12.94 -7.44
C LEU A 147 -10.91 12.43 -8.81
N THR A 148 -12.19 12.10 -8.98
CA THR A 148 -12.72 11.55 -10.23
C THR A 148 -12.60 12.52 -11.39
N THR A 149 -12.93 13.80 -11.16
CA THR A 149 -12.81 14.86 -12.16
C THR A 149 -11.35 15.17 -12.46
N ASN A 150 -10.51 15.26 -11.43
CA ASN A 150 -9.09 15.53 -11.59
C ASN A 150 -8.39 14.44 -12.39
N LEU A 151 -8.74 13.17 -12.12
CA LEU A 151 -8.19 12.02 -12.84
C LEU A 151 -8.60 12.01 -14.31
N LYS A 152 -9.86 12.36 -14.63
CA LYS A 152 -10.33 12.49 -16.01
C LYS A 152 -9.63 13.61 -16.78
N ASN A 153 -9.33 14.71 -16.09
CA ASN A 153 -8.69 15.90 -16.70
C ASN A 153 -7.15 15.83 -16.66
N LEU A 154 -6.58 14.73 -16.15
CA LEU A 154 -5.12 14.54 -16.12
C LEU A 154 -4.59 14.49 -17.55
N LYS A 155 -3.58 15.33 -17.84
CA LYS A 155 -2.95 15.41 -19.18
C LYS A 155 -2.39 14.04 -19.60
N GLU A 156 -2.59 13.68 -20.86
CA GLU A 156 -2.09 12.41 -21.43
C GLU A 156 -0.57 12.23 -21.30
N ASP A 157 0.21 13.31 -21.32
CA ASP A 157 1.66 13.24 -21.16
C ASP A 157 2.06 12.70 -19.78
N PHE A 158 1.29 12.96 -18.73
CA PHE A 158 1.53 12.35 -17.44
C PHE A 158 1.34 10.83 -17.45
N ARG A 159 0.34 10.34 -18.20
CA ARG A 159 0.03 8.90 -18.31
C ARG A 159 1.13 8.08 -19.03
N LYS A 160 2.05 8.75 -19.75
CA LYS A 160 3.22 8.11 -20.38
C LYS A 160 4.29 7.72 -19.35
N ASN A 161 4.27 8.29 -18.16
CA ASN A 161 5.18 7.94 -17.08
C ASN A 161 4.64 6.71 -16.33
N ASP A 162 5.44 5.67 -16.18
CA ASP A 162 5.02 4.41 -15.57
C ASP A 162 4.58 4.59 -14.12
N LEU A 163 5.24 5.44 -13.34
CA LEU A 163 4.89 5.70 -11.95
C LEU A 163 3.51 6.38 -11.85
N VAL A 164 3.23 7.33 -12.73
CA VAL A 164 1.92 7.97 -12.79
C VAL A 164 0.85 6.98 -13.23
N ASN A 165 1.16 6.15 -14.22
CA ASN A 165 0.23 5.13 -14.72
C ASN A 165 -0.14 4.11 -13.63
N ASP A 166 0.80 3.74 -12.76
CA ASP A 166 0.51 2.90 -11.59
C ASP A 166 -0.49 3.55 -10.64
N VAL A 167 -0.31 4.84 -10.34
CA VAL A 167 -1.26 5.59 -9.48
C VAL A 167 -2.63 5.67 -10.15
N VAL A 168 -2.69 5.97 -11.44
CA VAL A 168 -3.93 6.05 -12.20
C VAL A 168 -4.66 4.72 -12.20
N LYS A 169 -4.00 3.62 -12.56
CA LYS A 169 -4.56 2.27 -12.55
C LYS A 169 -5.09 1.87 -11.16
N PHE A 170 -4.35 2.22 -10.11
CA PHE A 170 -4.78 1.95 -8.74
C PHE A 170 -6.07 2.70 -8.39
N LEU A 171 -6.18 3.97 -8.81
CA LEU A 171 -7.35 4.82 -8.56
C LEU A 171 -8.57 4.44 -9.40
N GLU A 172 -8.38 3.92 -10.62
CA GLU A 172 -9.44 3.46 -11.51
C GLU A 172 -9.99 2.08 -11.15
N LYS A 173 -9.21 1.26 -10.45
CA LYS A 173 -9.61 -0.09 -10.03
C LYS A 173 -10.75 -0.04 -9.02
N ASP A 174 -11.65 -1.03 -9.08
CA ASP A 174 -12.73 -1.19 -8.10
C ASP A 174 -12.21 -1.18 -6.65
N LYS A 175 -12.92 -0.46 -5.81
CA LYS A 175 -12.52 -0.19 -4.42
C LYS A 175 -13.62 -0.54 -3.45
N LYS A 176 -13.26 -1.29 -2.42
CA LYS A 176 -14.12 -1.57 -1.26
C LYS A 176 -13.96 -0.53 -0.15
N ARG A 177 -12.89 0.27 -0.21
CA ARG A 177 -12.56 1.32 0.74
C ARG A 177 -12.37 2.66 0.01
N PRO A 178 -12.68 3.79 0.65
CA PRO A 178 -12.36 5.11 0.10
C PRO A 178 -10.84 5.28 0.00
N ILE A 179 -10.40 6.17 -0.88
CA ILE A 179 -8.99 6.51 -1.03
C ILE A 179 -8.55 7.42 0.12
N CYS A 180 -7.36 7.18 0.65
CA CYS A 180 -6.67 8.09 1.55
C CYS A 180 -6.24 9.34 0.77
N THR A 181 -6.59 10.51 1.27
CA THR A 181 -6.30 11.80 0.64
C THR A 181 -5.58 12.73 1.61
N PRO A 182 -4.93 13.80 1.12
CA PRO A 182 -4.39 14.84 1.98
C PRO A 182 -5.46 15.56 2.83
N PHE A 183 -6.73 15.45 2.41
CA PHE A 183 -7.90 16.04 3.06
C PHE A 183 -8.60 15.07 4.03
N SER A 184 -8.07 13.85 4.18
CA SER A 184 -8.65 12.85 5.10
C SER A 184 -8.47 13.31 6.55
N LYS A 185 -9.58 13.48 7.26
CA LYS A 185 -9.61 13.72 8.70
C LYS A 185 -10.21 12.53 9.42
#